data_ead497ea507001413c3d32e98c7d8de3
#
_entry.id   ead497ea507001413c3d32e98c7d8de3
#
_cell.length_a   1.000
_cell.length_b   1.000
_cell.length_c   1.000
_cell.angle_alpha   90.00
_cell.angle_beta   90.00
_cell.angle_gamma   90.00
#
_symmetry.space_group_name_H-M   'P 1'
#
loop_
_entity.id
_entity.type
_entity.pdbx_description
1 polymer ?
#
loop_
_entity_poly.entity_id
_entity_poly.type
_entity_poly.pdbx_seq_one_letter_code
_entity_poly.pdbx_strand_id
1 'polypeptide(L)'
;DVDKVGKLVEKSFVIDWENSSDKRALIKADTFGYLSLHYICSLPSDAGYPDDICGKRFEIQIRTILQHAWSAINHDLGYKSQFGVPRMVTREFARLAGLLEIADDEFIRVRDNMNRYTEETREKIIHDDATDVLIDMISLNEYMLRNKKMRIFLQNLADIEGSEISETDPESYIPQLRWLKLETIGDLQN
;
A
#
# COMPACT_ATOMS: atom_id res chain seq x y z
N ASP A 1 2.51 -6.57 1.56
CA ASP A 1 2.09 -7.06 0.24
C ASP A 1 3.15 -7.76 -0.61
N VAL A 2 4.27 -8.13 -0.02
CA VAL A 2 5.36 -8.86 -0.70
C VAL A 2 4.81 -10.11 -1.40
N ASP A 3 3.95 -10.89 -0.72
CA ASP A 3 3.38 -12.12 -1.29
C ASP A 3 2.42 -11.88 -2.47
N LYS A 4 1.67 -10.77 -2.44
CA LYS A 4 0.80 -10.40 -3.57
C LYS A 4 1.63 -10.02 -4.81
N VAL A 5 2.71 -9.26 -4.59
CA VAL A 5 3.66 -8.90 -5.66
C VAL A 5 4.40 -10.14 -6.15
N GLY A 6 4.80 -11.05 -5.23
CA GLY A 6 5.39 -12.34 -5.58
C GLY A 6 4.51 -13.15 -6.53
N LYS A 7 3.24 -13.32 -6.20
CA LYS A 7 2.27 -14.01 -7.08
C LYS A 7 2.08 -13.33 -8.44
N LEU A 8 2.21 -12.01 -8.51
CA LEU A 8 2.17 -11.29 -9.80
C LEU A 8 3.41 -11.60 -10.63
N VAL A 9 4.60 -11.60 -10.01
CA VAL A 9 5.85 -11.98 -10.69
C VAL A 9 5.79 -13.41 -11.20
N GLU A 10 5.33 -14.37 -10.38
CA GLU A 10 5.15 -15.77 -10.77
C GLU A 10 4.21 -15.96 -11.99
N LYS A 11 3.22 -15.10 -12.14
CA LYS A 11 2.29 -15.11 -13.28
C LYS A 11 2.87 -14.44 -14.53
N SER A 12 3.79 -13.52 -14.37
CA SER A 12 4.28 -12.65 -15.45
C SER A 12 5.60 -13.12 -16.05
N PHE A 13 6.36 -13.94 -15.33
CA PHE A 13 7.71 -14.37 -15.72
C PHE A 13 7.90 -15.87 -15.58
N VAL A 14 8.85 -16.41 -16.32
CA VAL A 14 9.32 -17.80 -16.13
C VAL A 14 10.28 -17.79 -14.94
N ILE A 15 9.94 -18.53 -13.88
CA ILE A 15 10.72 -18.56 -12.65
C ILE A 15 11.68 -19.76 -12.65
N ASP A 16 12.94 -19.48 -12.39
CA ASP A 16 13.95 -20.49 -12.08
C ASP A 16 13.91 -20.80 -10.58
N TRP A 17 13.10 -21.79 -10.21
CA TRP A 17 12.86 -22.17 -8.82
C TRP A 17 14.11 -22.71 -8.11
N GLU A 18 15.04 -23.30 -8.81
CA GLU A 18 16.29 -23.83 -8.22
C GLU A 18 17.20 -22.71 -7.71
N ASN A 19 17.20 -21.58 -8.42
CA ASN A 19 18.04 -20.41 -8.10
C ASN A 19 17.27 -19.28 -7.41
N SER A 20 15.94 -19.40 -7.28
CA SER A 20 15.08 -18.47 -6.52
C SER A 20 15.03 -18.85 -5.05
N SER A 21 14.85 -17.88 -4.18
CA SER A 21 14.77 -18.15 -2.75
C SER A 21 13.88 -17.15 -2.02
N ASP A 22 13.04 -17.67 -1.11
CA ASP A 22 12.42 -16.85 -0.07
C ASP A 22 13.37 -16.81 1.14
N LYS A 23 14.16 -15.75 1.22
CA LYS A 23 15.10 -15.58 2.32
C LYS A 23 14.41 -15.35 3.66
N ARG A 24 13.13 -14.98 3.67
CA ARG A 24 12.32 -14.82 4.88
C ARG A 24 12.11 -16.17 5.59
N ALA A 25 11.93 -17.23 4.80
CA ALA A 25 11.78 -18.61 5.33
C ALA A 25 13.08 -19.18 5.94
N LEU A 26 14.23 -18.54 5.69
CA LEU A 26 15.52 -18.97 6.22
C LEU A 26 15.80 -18.41 7.62
N ILE A 27 15.02 -17.43 8.09
CA ILE A 27 15.15 -16.89 9.44
C ILE A 27 14.60 -17.91 10.45
N LYS A 28 15.41 -18.23 11.45
CA LYS A 28 14.95 -19.07 12.55
C LYS A 28 13.96 -18.28 13.41
N ALA A 29 12.99 -18.96 14.01
CA ALA A 29 11.95 -18.34 14.82
C ALA A 29 12.47 -17.54 16.03
N ASP A 30 13.68 -17.81 16.48
CA ASP A 30 14.35 -17.16 17.61
C ASP A 30 15.36 -16.07 17.18
N THR A 31 15.42 -15.73 15.90
CA THR A 31 16.35 -14.72 15.36
C THR A 31 15.60 -13.67 14.59
N PHE A 32 16.12 -12.44 14.64
CA PHE A 32 15.61 -11.33 13.85
C PHE A 32 16.54 -11.05 12.69
N GLY A 33 15.97 -10.89 11.51
CA GLY A 33 16.66 -10.50 10.31
C GLY A 33 15.65 -10.02 9.28
N TYR A 34 16.05 -9.10 8.42
CA TYR A 34 15.15 -8.53 7.44
C TYR A 34 15.58 -8.99 6.05
N LEU A 35 14.84 -9.95 5.51
CA LEU A 35 15.18 -10.62 4.26
C LEU A 35 14.06 -10.42 3.25
N SER A 36 14.41 -10.58 1.98
CA SER A 36 13.56 -10.35 0.82
C SER A 36 13.24 -11.65 0.09
N LEU A 37 12.22 -11.61 -0.75
CA LEU A 37 11.91 -12.66 -1.70
C LEU A 37 12.69 -12.40 -2.99
N HIS A 38 13.46 -13.39 -3.43
CA HIS A 38 14.32 -13.31 -4.59
C HIS A 38 13.86 -14.30 -5.67
N TYR A 39 13.50 -13.79 -6.83
CA TYR A 39 13.19 -14.60 -8.00
C TYR A 39 14.26 -14.43 -9.07
N ILE A 40 14.81 -15.52 -9.56
CA ILE A 40 15.57 -15.55 -10.80
C ILE A 40 14.60 -15.84 -11.93
N CYS A 41 14.48 -14.91 -12.85
CA CYS A 41 13.44 -14.89 -13.88
C CYS A 41 14.02 -14.83 -15.29
N SER A 42 13.21 -15.23 -16.26
CA SER A 42 13.36 -14.88 -17.68
C SER A 42 12.00 -14.46 -18.25
N LEU A 43 12.01 -13.80 -19.41
CA LEU A 43 10.78 -13.48 -20.11
C LEU A 43 10.18 -14.76 -20.71
N PRO A 44 8.83 -14.89 -20.75
CA PRO A 44 8.16 -15.94 -21.49
C PRO A 44 8.50 -15.86 -22.98
N SER A 45 8.68 -16.99 -23.64
CA SER A 45 9.03 -17.06 -25.08
C SER A 45 7.92 -16.53 -25.99
N ASP A 46 6.68 -16.52 -25.52
CA ASP A 46 5.49 -16.01 -26.21
C ASP A 46 5.19 -14.53 -25.94
N ALA A 47 6.05 -13.85 -25.18
CA ALA A 47 5.88 -12.43 -24.83
C ALA A 47 6.14 -11.44 -25.98
N GLY A 48 6.47 -11.93 -27.19
CA GLY A 48 6.68 -11.11 -28.39
C GLY A 48 8.00 -10.34 -28.42
N TYR A 49 8.94 -10.67 -27.54
CA TYR A 49 10.31 -10.13 -27.56
C TYR A 49 11.26 -11.01 -28.37
N PRO A 50 12.37 -10.45 -28.89
CA PRO A 50 13.41 -11.25 -29.56
C PRO A 50 13.99 -12.36 -28.66
N ASP A 51 14.33 -13.49 -29.25
CA ASP A 51 14.83 -14.69 -28.53
C ASP A 51 16.07 -14.40 -27.66
N ASP A 52 16.94 -13.49 -28.13
CA ASP A 52 18.13 -13.07 -27.39
C ASP A 52 17.84 -12.30 -26.12
N ILE A 53 16.62 -11.75 -25.99
CA ILE A 53 16.10 -11.09 -24.78
C ILE A 53 15.37 -12.10 -23.90
N CYS A 54 14.49 -12.92 -24.47
CA CYS A 54 13.71 -13.92 -23.73
C CYS A 54 14.58 -14.91 -22.95
N GLY A 55 15.74 -15.30 -23.51
CA GLY A 55 16.67 -16.23 -22.86
C GLY A 55 17.53 -15.63 -21.75
N LYS A 56 17.50 -14.31 -21.54
CA LYS A 56 18.31 -13.67 -20.49
C LYS A 56 17.68 -13.84 -19.12
N ARG A 57 18.52 -14.22 -18.16
CA ARG A 57 18.14 -14.34 -16.76
C ARG A 57 18.39 -13.02 -16.04
N PHE A 58 17.45 -12.64 -15.15
CA PHE A 58 17.55 -11.48 -14.30
C PHE A 58 16.96 -11.79 -12.92
N GLU A 59 17.32 -11.00 -11.91
CA GLU A 59 16.82 -11.15 -10.55
C GLU A 59 15.78 -10.07 -10.26
N ILE A 60 14.64 -10.51 -9.69
CA ILE A 60 13.65 -9.62 -9.08
C ILE A 60 13.70 -9.82 -7.58
N GLN A 61 14.04 -8.76 -6.84
CA GLN A 61 14.02 -8.72 -5.39
C GLN A 61 12.78 -7.97 -4.91
N ILE A 62 11.91 -8.65 -4.16
CA ILE A 62 10.70 -8.07 -3.60
C ILE A 62 10.90 -7.88 -2.11
N ARG A 63 10.70 -6.65 -1.64
CA ARG A 63 10.86 -6.26 -0.24
C ARG A 63 10.04 -5.02 0.07
N THR A 64 9.74 -4.81 1.36
CA THR A 64 9.15 -3.56 1.81
C THR A 64 10.19 -2.43 1.81
N ILE A 65 9.73 -1.18 1.96
CA ILE A 65 10.63 -0.03 2.09
C ILE A 65 11.51 -0.18 3.33
N LEU A 66 10.97 -0.68 4.44
CA LEU A 66 11.71 -0.87 5.68
C LEU A 66 12.76 -1.99 5.53
N GLN A 67 12.39 -3.08 4.85
CA GLN A 67 13.34 -4.14 4.49
C GLN A 67 14.47 -3.62 3.62
N HIS A 68 14.15 -2.76 2.66
CA HIS A 68 15.16 -2.16 1.81
C HIS A 68 16.13 -1.27 2.60
N ALA A 69 15.61 -0.38 3.44
CA ALA A 69 16.41 0.51 4.26
C ALA A 69 17.36 -0.28 5.19
N TRP A 70 16.83 -1.29 5.90
CA TRP A 70 17.64 -2.14 6.77
C TRP A 70 18.74 -2.87 6.00
N SER A 71 18.39 -3.48 4.86
CA SER A 71 19.33 -4.23 4.02
C SER A 71 20.46 -3.33 3.47
N ALA A 72 20.12 -2.12 3.02
CA ALA A 72 21.11 -1.17 2.51
C ALA A 72 22.12 -0.75 3.60
N ILE A 73 21.64 -0.42 4.80
CA ILE A 73 22.48 -0.03 5.93
C ILE A 73 23.34 -1.22 6.41
N ASN A 74 22.73 -2.40 6.54
CA ASN A 74 23.44 -3.61 6.96
C ASN A 74 24.54 -4.00 5.97
N HIS A 75 24.28 -3.88 4.67
CA HIS A 75 25.28 -4.12 3.63
C HIS A 75 26.45 -3.11 3.72
N ASP A 76 26.14 -1.82 3.88
CA ASP A 76 27.17 -0.78 3.96
C ASP A 76 28.08 -0.93 5.20
N LEU A 77 27.51 -1.30 6.33
CA LEU A 77 28.26 -1.55 7.56
C LEU A 77 29.04 -2.88 7.51
N GLY A 78 28.47 -3.93 6.94
CA GLY A 78 29.12 -5.24 6.81
C GLY A 78 30.27 -5.22 5.79
N TYR A 79 30.13 -4.50 4.69
CA TYR A 79 31.13 -4.42 3.63
C TYR A 79 32.39 -3.61 4.04
N LYS A 80 32.22 -2.60 4.90
CA LYS A 80 33.31 -1.74 5.36
C LYS A 80 34.19 -2.37 6.44
N SER A 81 33.78 -3.50 7.02
CA SER A 81 34.53 -4.16 8.09
C SER A 81 35.32 -5.38 7.56
N GLN A 82 36.60 -5.21 7.27
CA GLN A 82 37.51 -6.31 6.93
C GLN A 82 37.69 -7.35 8.06
N PHE A 83 37.31 -7.01 9.29
CA PHE A 83 37.49 -7.83 10.50
C PHE A 83 36.18 -8.34 11.11
N GLY A 84 35.06 -8.20 10.38
CA GLY A 84 33.74 -8.56 10.87
C GLY A 84 33.09 -7.47 11.74
N VAL A 85 31.79 -7.55 11.90
CA VAL A 85 31.00 -6.59 12.68
C VAL A 85 31.07 -7.00 14.17
N PRO A 86 31.37 -6.09 15.12
CA PRO A 86 31.36 -6.40 16.53
C PRO A 86 30.01 -6.99 17.00
N ARG A 87 30.06 -7.99 17.90
CA ARG A 87 28.85 -8.68 18.41
C ARG A 87 27.79 -7.69 18.93
N MET A 88 28.20 -6.60 19.57
CA MET A 88 27.28 -5.59 20.09
C MET A 88 26.48 -4.93 18.95
N VAL A 89 27.15 -4.55 17.86
CA VAL A 89 26.53 -3.95 16.68
C VAL A 89 25.59 -4.95 15.98
N THR A 90 26.02 -6.20 15.81
CA THR A 90 25.15 -7.25 15.25
C THR A 90 23.86 -7.41 16.07
N ARG A 91 23.96 -7.35 17.42
CA ARG A 91 22.80 -7.41 18.30
C ARG A 91 21.88 -6.18 18.18
N GLU A 92 22.46 -5.00 17.99
CA GLU A 92 21.70 -3.78 17.74
C GLU A 92 20.94 -3.85 16.42
N PHE A 93 21.59 -4.36 15.38
CA PHE A 93 20.94 -4.61 14.08
C PHE A 93 19.81 -5.64 14.17
N ALA A 94 19.98 -6.71 14.94
CA ALA A 94 18.91 -7.69 15.15
C ALA A 94 17.71 -7.06 15.87
N ARG A 95 17.93 -6.21 16.88
CA ARG A 95 16.83 -5.48 17.54
C ARG A 95 16.11 -4.52 16.59
N LEU A 96 16.86 -3.80 15.75
CA LEU A 96 16.28 -2.92 14.73
C LEU A 96 15.44 -3.72 13.73
N ALA A 97 15.91 -4.89 13.30
CA ALA A 97 15.12 -5.76 12.40
C ALA A 97 13.76 -6.11 13.02
N GLY A 98 13.72 -6.50 14.30
CA GLY A 98 12.46 -6.79 15.00
C GLY A 98 11.54 -5.56 15.12
N LEU A 99 12.08 -4.37 15.36
CA LEU A 99 11.28 -3.14 15.39
C LEU A 99 10.69 -2.80 14.01
N LEU A 100 11.47 -3.00 12.95
CA LEU A 100 11.01 -2.74 11.58
C LEU A 100 9.95 -3.77 11.15
N GLU A 101 10.06 -5.02 11.58
CA GLU A 101 9.05 -6.06 11.36
C GLU A 101 7.71 -5.67 12.01
N ILE A 102 7.74 -5.22 13.27
CA ILE A 102 6.55 -4.70 13.96
C ILE A 102 5.98 -3.48 13.21
N ALA A 103 6.84 -2.57 12.74
CA ALA A 103 6.39 -1.40 12.00
C ALA A 103 5.73 -1.77 10.65
N ASP A 104 6.27 -2.74 9.91
CA ASP A 104 5.64 -3.23 8.68
C ASP A 104 4.26 -3.84 8.96
N ASP A 105 4.11 -4.61 10.03
CA ASP A 105 2.82 -5.17 10.45
C ASP A 105 1.81 -4.08 10.82
N GLU A 106 2.26 -3.04 11.55
CA GLU A 106 1.39 -1.91 11.90
C GLU A 106 0.95 -1.12 10.65
N PHE A 107 1.81 -0.90 9.66
CA PHE A 107 1.39 -0.29 8.39
C PHE A 107 0.33 -1.12 7.66
N ILE A 108 0.45 -2.44 7.70
CA ILE A 108 -0.58 -3.33 7.14
C ILE A 108 -1.90 -3.15 7.88
N ARG A 109 -1.88 -3.13 9.23
CA ARG A 109 -3.08 -2.92 10.05
C ARG A 109 -3.74 -1.57 9.81
N VAL A 110 -2.94 -0.49 9.72
CA VAL A 110 -3.46 0.85 9.40
C VAL A 110 -4.18 0.84 8.05
N ARG A 111 -3.56 0.28 7.02
CA ARG A 111 -4.19 0.15 5.70
C ARG A 111 -5.49 -0.65 5.74
N ASP A 112 -5.49 -1.80 6.44
CA ASP A 112 -6.66 -2.67 6.51
C ASP A 112 -7.80 -2.02 7.32
N ASN A 113 -7.47 -1.23 8.35
CA ASN A 113 -8.43 -0.41 9.08
C ASN A 113 -9.02 0.70 8.19
N MET A 114 -8.19 1.37 7.39
CA MET A 114 -8.65 2.38 6.42
C MET A 114 -9.60 1.76 5.40
N ASN A 115 -9.27 0.61 4.83
CA ASN A 115 -10.13 -0.09 3.87
C ASN A 115 -11.46 -0.49 4.49
N ARG A 116 -11.44 -1.01 5.73
CA ARG A 116 -12.66 -1.37 6.46
C ARG A 116 -13.53 -0.15 6.73
N TYR A 117 -12.95 0.94 7.22
CA TYR A 117 -13.65 2.19 7.47
C TYR A 117 -14.29 2.73 6.18
N THR A 118 -13.58 2.68 5.05
CA THR A 118 -14.11 3.09 3.75
C THR A 118 -15.32 2.27 3.35
N GLU A 119 -15.25 0.95 3.53
CA GLU A 119 -16.35 0.06 3.13
C GLU A 119 -17.58 0.22 4.04
N GLU A 120 -17.37 0.29 5.37
CA GLU A 120 -18.46 0.55 6.34
C GLU A 120 -19.14 1.90 6.07
N THR A 121 -18.35 2.94 5.80
CA THR A 121 -18.87 4.28 5.46
C THR A 121 -19.65 4.26 4.17
N ARG A 122 -19.16 3.55 3.15
CA ARG A 122 -19.83 3.36 1.86
C ARG A 122 -21.19 2.70 2.02
N GLU A 123 -21.26 1.61 2.80
CA GLU A 123 -22.51 0.90 3.05
C GLU A 123 -23.52 1.78 3.75
N LYS A 124 -23.12 2.52 4.81
CA LYS A 124 -23.97 3.46 5.51
C LYS A 124 -24.53 4.54 4.57
N ILE A 125 -23.71 5.09 3.69
CA ILE A 125 -24.14 6.13 2.73
C ILE A 125 -25.12 5.57 1.69
N ILE A 126 -24.86 4.36 1.18
CA ILE A 126 -25.76 3.72 0.21
C ILE A 126 -27.13 3.43 0.81
N HIS A 127 -27.18 3.03 2.08
CA HIS A 127 -28.41 2.72 2.81
C HIS A 127 -29.09 3.92 3.48
N ASP A 128 -28.56 5.14 3.25
CA ASP A 128 -29.07 6.40 3.87
C ASP A 128 -29.03 6.38 5.42
N ASP A 129 -28.06 5.64 5.98
CA ASP A 129 -27.82 5.44 7.43
C ASP A 129 -26.49 6.05 7.87
N ALA A 130 -26.15 7.22 7.30
CA ALA A 130 -24.87 7.88 7.55
C ALA A 130 -24.98 9.14 8.43
N THR A 131 -26.08 9.30 9.16
CA THR A 131 -26.34 10.53 9.93
C THR A 131 -25.32 10.82 11.03
N ASP A 132 -24.72 9.77 11.60
CA ASP A 132 -23.71 9.83 12.66
C ASP A 132 -22.26 9.78 12.14
N VAL A 133 -22.07 9.61 10.82
CA VAL A 133 -20.73 9.53 10.22
C VAL A 133 -20.08 10.90 10.21
N LEU A 134 -18.90 11.02 10.83
CA LEU A 134 -18.14 12.25 10.85
C LEU A 134 -17.64 12.62 9.44
N ILE A 135 -17.59 13.92 9.15
CA ILE A 135 -17.06 14.43 7.90
C ILE A 135 -15.55 14.37 7.93
N ASP A 136 -15.01 13.50 7.10
CA ASP A 136 -13.61 13.42 6.73
C ASP A 136 -13.46 13.24 5.21
N MET A 137 -12.23 13.12 4.72
CA MET A 137 -11.95 12.96 3.30
C MET A 137 -12.67 11.74 2.69
N ILE A 138 -12.69 10.62 3.41
CA ILE A 138 -13.29 9.36 2.93
C ILE A 138 -14.81 9.48 2.90
N SER A 139 -15.42 9.90 4.02
CA SER A 139 -16.87 9.99 4.15
C SER A 139 -17.46 11.03 3.20
N LEU A 140 -16.82 12.18 3.05
CA LEU A 140 -17.26 13.22 2.13
C LEU A 140 -17.15 12.76 0.67
N ASN A 141 -16.05 12.12 0.29
CA ASN A 141 -15.88 11.56 -1.05
C ASN A 141 -16.92 10.50 -1.38
N GLU A 142 -17.14 9.53 -0.49
CA GLU A 142 -18.16 8.49 -0.69
C GLU A 142 -19.57 9.11 -0.76
N TYR A 143 -19.86 10.14 0.05
CA TYR A 143 -21.14 10.85 0.00
C TYR A 143 -21.36 11.56 -1.32
N MET A 144 -20.39 12.33 -1.79
CA MET A 144 -20.48 13.04 -3.07
C MET A 144 -20.65 12.08 -4.25
N LEU A 145 -19.94 10.96 -4.25
CA LEU A 145 -19.97 9.98 -5.33
C LEU A 145 -21.25 9.13 -5.34
N ARG A 146 -21.82 8.80 -4.18
CA ARG A 146 -22.84 7.75 -4.06
C ARG A 146 -24.19 8.24 -3.59
N ASN A 147 -24.27 9.36 -2.86
CA ASN A 147 -25.55 9.87 -2.46
C ASN A 147 -26.35 10.36 -3.66
N LYS A 148 -27.51 9.70 -3.89
CA LYS A 148 -28.33 9.95 -5.06
C LYS A 148 -28.83 11.40 -5.15
N LYS A 149 -29.20 11.99 -4.01
CA LYS A 149 -29.68 13.38 -3.95
C LYS A 149 -28.56 14.36 -4.30
N MET A 150 -27.39 14.15 -3.72
CA MET A 150 -26.20 14.98 -4.01
C MET A 150 -25.81 14.90 -5.49
N ARG A 151 -25.80 13.71 -6.07
CA ARG A 151 -25.49 13.54 -7.51
C ARG A 151 -26.49 14.28 -8.41
N ILE A 152 -27.79 14.20 -8.11
CA ILE A 152 -28.81 14.93 -8.86
C ILE A 152 -28.62 16.43 -8.71
N PHE A 153 -28.32 16.90 -7.49
CA PHE A 153 -28.04 18.31 -7.23
C PHE A 153 -26.85 18.82 -8.02
N LEU A 154 -25.72 18.12 -8.00
CA LEU A 154 -24.52 18.46 -8.75
C LEU A 154 -24.78 18.47 -10.27
N GLN A 155 -25.53 17.48 -10.78
CA GLN A 155 -25.87 17.44 -12.21
C GLN A 155 -26.73 18.63 -12.60
N ASN A 156 -27.74 18.99 -11.82
CA ASN A 156 -28.59 20.14 -12.10
C ASN A 156 -27.80 21.46 -12.10
N LEU A 157 -26.83 21.59 -11.18
CA LEU A 157 -25.93 22.76 -11.14
C LEU A 157 -25.05 22.82 -12.40
N ALA A 158 -24.45 21.71 -12.79
CA ALA A 158 -23.61 21.62 -13.99
C ALA A 158 -24.41 21.97 -15.25
N ASP A 159 -25.64 21.49 -15.36
CA ASP A 159 -26.55 21.77 -16.48
C ASP A 159 -26.92 23.27 -16.54
N ILE A 160 -27.13 23.92 -15.39
CA ILE A 160 -27.44 25.36 -15.30
C ILE A 160 -26.23 26.21 -15.71
N GLU A 161 -25.04 25.83 -15.28
CA GLU A 161 -23.81 26.58 -15.55
C GLU A 161 -23.19 26.24 -16.92
N GLY A 162 -23.68 25.22 -17.60
CA GLY A 162 -23.11 24.69 -18.85
C GLY A 162 -21.70 24.11 -18.65
N SER A 163 -21.43 23.57 -17.46
CA SER A 163 -20.16 22.99 -17.07
C SER A 163 -20.25 21.46 -16.92
N GLU A 164 -19.12 20.78 -16.95
CA GLU A 164 -19.04 19.36 -16.62
C GLU A 164 -18.68 19.19 -15.15
N ILE A 165 -19.23 18.14 -14.49
CA ILE A 165 -18.83 17.76 -13.14
C ILE A 165 -17.40 17.21 -13.22
N SER A 166 -16.42 17.96 -12.74
CA SER A 166 -15.05 17.47 -12.57
C SER A 166 -14.90 16.72 -11.25
N GLU A 167 -13.99 15.75 -11.19
CA GLU A 167 -13.55 15.18 -9.92
C GLU A 167 -12.89 16.28 -9.11
N THR A 168 -13.55 16.68 -8.04
CA THR A 168 -13.04 17.68 -7.10
C THR A 168 -12.44 16.98 -5.90
N ASP A 169 -11.32 17.49 -5.40
CA ASP A 169 -10.73 17.00 -4.17
C ASP A 169 -11.61 17.37 -2.96
N PRO A 170 -12.27 16.41 -2.31
CA PRO A 170 -13.16 16.67 -1.18
C PRO A 170 -12.44 17.34 0.01
N GLU A 171 -11.12 17.13 0.12
CA GLU A 171 -10.31 17.67 1.21
C GLU A 171 -10.39 19.22 1.24
N SER A 172 -10.47 19.84 0.08
CA SER A 172 -10.57 21.32 -0.03
C SER A 172 -11.81 21.90 0.61
N TYR A 173 -12.89 21.14 0.77
CA TYR A 173 -14.16 21.61 1.36
C TYR A 173 -14.28 21.37 2.88
N ILE A 174 -13.50 20.45 3.44
CA ILE A 174 -13.59 20.11 4.87
C ILE A 174 -13.43 21.32 5.81
N PRO A 175 -12.47 22.26 5.59
CA PRO A 175 -12.34 23.45 6.42
C PRO A 175 -13.58 24.34 6.38
N GLN A 176 -14.21 24.51 5.22
CA GLN A 176 -15.41 25.32 5.04
C GLN A 176 -16.62 24.69 5.74
N LEU A 177 -16.79 23.37 5.63
CA LEU A 177 -17.84 22.63 6.31
C LEU A 177 -17.71 22.75 7.82
N ARG A 178 -16.51 22.59 8.35
CA ARG A 178 -16.22 22.79 9.80
C ARG A 178 -16.48 24.22 10.26
N TRP A 179 -16.14 25.22 9.44
CA TRP A 179 -16.45 26.62 9.74
C TRP A 179 -17.96 26.85 9.82
N LEU A 180 -18.75 26.17 9.00
CA LEU A 180 -20.21 26.16 9.03
C LEU A 180 -20.78 25.31 10.18
N LYS A 181 -19.93 24.67 11.00
CA LYS A 181 -20.29 23.73 12.07
C LYS A 181 -21.04 22.49 11.58
N LEU A 182 -20.77 22.06 10.36
CA LEU A 182 -21.24 20.79 9.82
C LEU A 182 -20.17 19.75 10.14
N GLU A 183 -20.49 18.83 11.04
CA GLU A 183 -19.53 17.83 11.56
C GLU A 183 -19.81 16.42 11.07
N THR A 184 -21.06 16.15 10.70
CA THR A 184 -21.50 14.81 10.25
C THR A 184 -22.09 14.85 8.85
N ILE A 185 -22.16 13.69 8.21
CA ILE A 185 -22.86 13.53 6.93
C ILE A 185 -24.36 13.85 7.10
N GLY A 186 -24.94 13.58 8.29
CA GLY A 186 -26.30 13.97 8.63
C GLY A 186 -26.55 15.48 8.57
N ASP A 187 -25.55 16.30 8.94
CA ASP A 187 -25.65 17.75 8.84
C ASP A 187 -25.72 18.24 7.37
N LEU A 188 -25.15 17.48 6.44
CA LEU A 188 -25.23 17.77 5.00
C LEU A 188 -26.58 17.36 4.38
N GLN A 189 -27.36 16.53 5.06
CA GLN A 189 -28.63 16.00 4.55
C GLN A 189 -29.82 16.87 4.96
N ASN A 190 -29.65 17.72 5.96
CA ASN A 190 -30.68 18.62 6.50
C ASN A 190 -30.59 20.02 5.90
#